data_61964ef260cbefe3af749b34904829c8
#
_entry.id   61964ef260cbefe3af749b34904829c8
#
_cell.length_a   1.000
_cell.length_b   1.000
_cell.length_c   1.000
_cell.angle_alpha   90.00
_cell.angle_beta   90.00
_cell.angle_gamma   90.00
#
_symmetry.space_group_name_H-M   'P 1'
#
loop_
_entity.id
_entity.type
_entity.pdbx_description
1 polymer ?
#
loop_
_entity_poly.entity_id
_entity_poly.type
_entity_poly.pdbx_seq_one_letter_code
_entity_poly.pdbx_strand_id
1 'polypeptide(L)'
;MVGDAAIVDEIAHVPAGYSYVTKADYRLNPEHPPLLKDLAGIGLLPLNPEFPDEHISWTKDVNGQWESGWNFLYHYGNDADLMLFFSRLPLLLLAIGFGWLLYIATRRHFGTMPALLVLFLYSLSPNFLAHSHFITTDMGIAAFMFLALLTFGEFTKTPNKKTLVIATIGLALAHLTKFSSVLLVPFFGLILLIVAIAGNKKILLFSGLPKFKKIKSIRWQRIYQYAVGYLFMMVGSLLVVWFVYIFHTFNFPADKQIELITTSLPAPILEIPKNILIALSGNPITQPLAQYLLGVAMVFTRVAGGNTTFFLGEVTNQSFKWYFPISYLLKTPLPTIFLVILSLVIWFKDQIRLRFKNIWERFLNYSYKHPLKLTFLLFIFYYGGISISGNLNLGIRHLFPILPLIYILAASKSIEFFASFKNNAGKKLAAVLVTVLLAWYGFGTVNAYPNYVSYHNEIIGGGENAYLYFTDSNVDWGQDLKRLVKWLDTQPQIDKLKLDYFGGGEPRYYLCSRKVTNDGFIEKSSTGYNCDESRYQEFHVQDGPAVGWIAVSVTFLQNAEWYARLHGQQDYDWLRYRTPYAKIGNSIFVYWVR
;
A
#
# COMPACT_ATOMS: atom_id res chain seq x y z
N MET A 1 13.19 -4.24 -9.99
CA MET A 1 13.63 -4.89 -8.72
C MET A 1 15.13 -4.72 -8.50
N VAL A 2 16.01 -5.28 -9.36
CA VAL A 2 17.47 -5.19 -9.19
C VAL A 2 18.02 -3.77 -9.35
N GLY A 3 17.44 -2.95 -10.24
CA GLY A 3 17.85 -1.56 -10.50
C GLY A 3 17.37 -0.54 -9.48
N ASP A 4 16.49 -0.93 -8.56
CA ASP A 4 15.92 -0.02 -7.56
C ASP A 4 16.69 -0.15 -6.23
N ALA A 5 17.14 0.98 -5.66
CA ALA A 5 17.63 1.04 -4.29
C ALA A 5 16.48 0.74 -3.28
N ALA A 6 16.81 0.62 -2.00
CA ALA A 6 15.79 0.53 -0.98
C ALA A 6 14.93 1.81 -0.96
N ILE A 7 13.62 1.63 -0.89
CA ILE A 7 12.70 2.74 -0.60
C ILE A 7 12.63 2.98 0.91
N VAL A 8 12.12 4.15 1.32
CA VAL A 8 12.05 4.53 2.74
C VAL A 8 11.42 3.42 3.60
N ASP A 9 10.25 2.90 3.23
CA ASP A 9 9.51 1.91 4.04
C ASP A 9 10.28 0.59 4.23
N GLU A 10 11.17 0.21 3.29
CA GLU A 10 11.92 -1.04 3.35
C GLU A 10 12.95 -1.07 4.50
N ILE A 11 13.47 0.10 4.89
CA ILE A 11 14.37 0.23 6.04
C ILE A 11 13.71 -0.27 7.33
N ALA A 12 12.42 0.03 7.52
CA ALA A 12 11.69 -0.43 8.70
C ALA A 12 11.17 -1.87 8.54
N HIS A 13 10.73 -2.24 7.34
CA HIS A 13 10.04 -3.52 7.12
C HIS A 13 10.97 -4.72 7.04
N VAL A 14 12.19 -4.56 6.47
CA VAL A 14 13.14 -5.67 6.29
C VAL A 14 13.66 -6.20 7.64
N PRO A 15 14.23 -5.36 8.54
CA PRO A 15 14.69 -5.84 9.84
C PRO A 15 13.53 -6.35 10.71
N ALA A 16 12.36 -5.69 10.67
CA ALA A 16 11.19 -6.14 11.40
C ALA A 16 10.77 -7.55 10.95
N GLY A 17 10.64 -7.78 9.64
CA GLY A 17 10.29 -9.11 9.12
C GLY A 17 11.29 -10.18 9.49
N TYR A 18 12.58 -9.90 9.40
CA TYR A 18 13.61 -10.85 9.79
C TYR A 18 13.59 -11.16 11.30
N SER A 19 13.43 -10.13 12.15
CA SER A 19 13.32 -10.34 13.61
C SER A 19 12.07 -11.12 13.99
N TYR A 20 10.95 -10.95 13.31
CA TYR A 20 9.73 -11.69 13.58
C TYR A 20 9.91 -13.19 13.36
N VAL A 21 10.49 -13.58 12.21
CA VAL A 21 10.62 -15.00 11.84
C VAL A 21 11.79 -15.69 12.54
N THR A 22 12.84 -14.95 12.94
CA THR A 22 14.04 -15.55 13.57
C THR A 22 14.07 -15.40 15.08
N LYS A 23 13.49 -14.32 15.63
CA LYS A 23 13.56 -14.01 17.07
C LYS A 23 12.19 -14.09 17.75
N ALA A 24 11.08 -14.21 17.02
CA ALA A 24 9.71 -14.18 17.54
C ALA A 24 9.45 -12.95 18.44
N ASP A 25 9.94 -11.77 18.01
CA ASP A 25 9.91 -10.52 18.75
C ASP A 25 9.38 -9.38 17.88
N TYR A 26 8.31 -8.74 18.35
CA TYR A 26 7.55 -7.72 17.60
C TYR A 26 7.89 -6.28 17.99
N ARG A 27 9.07 -6.00 18.54
CA ARG A 27 9.46 -4.65 18.99
C ARG A 27 9.62 -3.62 17.89
N LEU A 28 9.95 -4.06 16.66
CA LEU A 28 10.14 -3.18 15.51
C LEU A 28 8.85 -3.05 14.69
N ASN A 29 8.58 -1.85 14.20
CA ASN A 29 7.50 -1.51 13.26
C ASN A 29 6.09 -1.99 13.69
N PRO A 30 5.60 -1.58 14.87
CA PRO A 30 4.28 -1.95 15.37
C PRO A 30 3.12 -1.32 14.57
N GLU A 31 3.39 -0.32 13.73
CA GLU A 31 2.41 0.40 12.92
C GLU A 31 1.81 -0.42 11.78
N HIS A 32 2.36 -1.60 11.49
CA HIS A 32 1.88 -2.49 10.44
C HIS A 32 1.80 -3.94 10.92
N PRO A 33 0.75 -4.70 10.55
CA PRO A 33 0.64 -6.12 10.88
C PRO A 33 1.76 -6.97 10.23
N PRO A 34 1.98 -8.22 10.70
CA PRO A 34 3.20 -8.98 10.39
C PRO A 34 3.26 -9.60 9.00
N LEU A 35 2.13 -10.01 8.39
CA LEU A 35 2.09 -10.97 7.29
C LEU A 35 3.04 -10.65 6.11
N LEU A 36 3.11 -9.39 5.68
CA LEU A 36 3.97 -9.02 4.54
C LEU A 36 5.44 -8.94 4.95
N LYS A 37 5.70 -8.54 6.17
CA LYS A 37 7.05 -8.51 6.77
C LYS A 37 7.57 -9.92 7.00
N ASP A 38 6.72 -10.85 7.47
CA ASP A 38 7.06 -12.27 7.58
C ASP A 38 7.50 -12.86 6.25
N LEU A 39 6.74 -12.57 5.17
CA LEU A 39 7.10 -13.02 3.83
C LEU A 39 8.48 -12.49 3.42
N ALA A 40 8.77 -11.21 3.68
CA ALA A 40 10.08 -10.61 3.39
C ALA A 40 11.19 -11.24 4.25
N GLY A 41 10.94 -11.45 5.55
CA GLY A 41 11.87 -12.11 6.47
C GLY A 41 12.16 -13.56 6.10
N ILE A 42 11.13 -14.32 5.70
CA ILE A 42 11.29 -15.70 5.19
C ILE A 42 12.20 -15.72 3.96
N GLY A 43 12.09 -14.72 3.08
CA GLY A 43 12.97 -14.58 1.93
C GLY A 43 14.44 -14.47 2.31
N LEU A 44 14.76 -13.92 3.49
CA LEU A 44 16.13 -13.74 3.98
C LEU A 44 16.73 -14.98 4.67
N LEU A 45 15.92 -15.95 5.08
CA LEU A 45 16.43 -17.12 5.82
C LEU A 45 17.56 -17.86 5.12
N PRO A 46 17.56 -18.06 3.78
CA PRO A 46 18.67 -18.72 3.09
C PRO A 46 20.00 -17.96 3.16
N LEU A 47 19.97 -16.64 3.36
CA LEU A 47 21.16 -15.80 3.42
C LEU A 47 21.78 -15.74 4.81
N ASN A 48 20.98 -16.03 5.85
CA ASN A 48 21.37 -15.91 7.25
C ASN A 48 22.17 -14.63 7.57
N PRO A 49 21.60 -13.43 7.26
CA PRO A 49 22.33 -12.18 7.43
C PRO A 49 22.59 -11.89 8.90
N GLU A 50 23.67 -11.16 9.18
CA GLU A 50 24.01 -10.73 10.53
C GLU A 50 23.04 -9.66 11.03
N PHE A 51 22.33 -9.92 12.13
CA PHE A 51 21.36 -8.99 12.71
C PHE A 51 21.99 -8.17 13.83
N PRO A 52 21.71 -6.84 13.94
CA PRO A 52 22.32 -5.96 14.92
C PRO A 52 21.68 -6.07 16.32
N ASP A 53 21.67 -7.27 16.92
CA ASP A 53 20.97 -7.56 18.18
C ASP A 53 21.66 -7.00 19.43
N GLU A 54 22.93 -6.62 19.36
CA GLU A 54 23.65 -5.91 20.42
C GLU A 54 23.52 -4.38 20.31
N HIS A 55 23.06 -3.87 19.18
CA HIS A 55 22.97 -2.43 18.94
C HIS A 55 21.89 -1.77 19.81
N ILE A 56 22.11 -0.49 20.18
CA ILE A 56 21.19 0.28 21.02
C ILE A 56 19.77 0.36 20.45
N SER A 57 19.64 0.43 19.12
CA SER A 57 18.34 0.46 18.41
C SER A 57 17.49 -0.80 18.60
N TRP A 58 18.13 -1.93 18.93
CA TRP A 58 17.44 -3.16 19.29
C TRP A 58 17.30 -3.33 20.81
N THR A 59 18.35 -3.04 21.57
CA THR A 59 18.40 -3.35 23.01
C THR A 59 17.69 -2.34 23.88
N LYS A 60 17.73 -1.05 23.53
CA LYS A 60 17.24 0.06 24.39
C LYS A 60 16.12 0.87 23.75
N ASP A 61 16.24 1.21 22.45
CA ASP A 61 15.29 2.11 21.81
C ASP A 61 13.87 1.55 21.76
N VAL A 62 12.90 2.43 21.93
CA VAL A 62 11.49 2.10 21.72
C VAL A 62 11.19 2.22 20.23
N ASN A 63 10.83 1.08 19.60
CA ASN A 63 10.58 1.04 18.16
C ASN A 63 11.75 1.59 17.31
N GLY A 64 12.98 1.15 17.60
CA GLY A 64 14.20 1.59 16.90
C GLY A 64 14.29 1.11 15.43
N GLN A 65 13.17 1.05 14.72
CA GLN A 65 13.01 0.42 13.40
C GLN A 65 13.91 1.01 12.31
N TRP A 66 14.13 2.32 12.34
CA TRP A 66 14.92 3.02 11.32
C TRP A 66 16.41 2.72 11.47
N GLU A 67 16.93 2.96 12.67
CA GLU A 67 18.34 2.73 12.97
C GLU A 67 18.69 1.24 12.89
N SER A 68 17.81 0.34 13.37
CA SER A 68 17.98 -1.11 13.18
C SER A 68 18.03 -1.48 11.70
N GLY A 69 17.24 -0.80 10.86
CA GLY A 69 17.22 -1.06 9.42
C GLY A 69 18.49 -0.63 8.70
N TRP A 70 18.98 0.58 8.98
CA TRP A 70 20.24 1.08 8.46
C TRP A 70 21.41 0.16 8.83
N ASN A 71 21.50 -0.23 10.10
CA ASN A 71 22.52 -1.14 10.59
C ASN A 71 22.42 -2.50 9.94
N PHE A 72 21.21 -3.09 9.88
CA PHE A 72 20.99 -4.41 9.34
C PHE A 72 21.33 -4.51 7.84
N LEU A 73 20.92 -3.52 7.05
CA LEU A 73 21.15 -3.55 5.60
C LEU A 73 22.56 -3.11 5.23
N TYR A 74 23.08 -2.06 5.87
CA TYR A 74 24.28 -1.37 5.33
C TYR A 74 25.49 -1.37 6.24
N HIS A 75 25.36 -1.48 7.56
CA HIS A 75 26.47 -1.21 8.47
C HIS A 75 27.10 -2.48 9.07
N TYR A 76 26.41 -3.62 9.03
CA TYR A 76 26.87 -4.88 9.65
C TYR A 76 27.58 -5.85 8.69
N GLY A 77 28.02 -5.38 7.52
CA GLY A 77 28.79 -6.20 6.58
C GLY A 77 27.93 -7.08 5.67
N ASN A 78 26.63 -6.99 5.75
CA ASN A 78 25.69 -7.68 4.88
C ASN A 78 25.74 -7.14 3.44
N ASP A 79 25.36 -7.98 2.48
CA ASP A 79 25.09 -7.55 1.10
C ASP A 79 23.65 -7.05 0.98
N ALA A 80 23.48 -5.72 1.06
CA ALA A 80 22.17 -5.07 1.04
C ALA A 80 21.40 -5.36 -0.27
N ASP A 81 22.07 -5.43 -1.42
CA ASP A 81 21.43 -5.67 -2.70
C ASP A 81 20.89 -7.09 -2.81
N LEU A 82 21.66 -8.07 -2.33
CA LEU A 82 21.24 -9.45 -2.27
C LEU A 82 20.09 -9.64 -1.27
N MET A 83 20.17 -9.00 -0.10
CA MET A 83 19.10 -9.02 0.90
C MET A 83 17.80 -8.43 0.36
N LEU A 84 17.84 -7.27 -0.29
CA LEU A 84 16.67 -6.66 -0.90
C LEU A 84 16.08 -7.54 -2.01
N PHE A 85 16.93 -8.19 -2.81
CA PHE A 85 16.44 -9.10 -3.84
C PHE A 85 15.64 -10.26 -3.23
N PHE A 86 16.20 -10.95 -2.24
CA PHE A 86 15.54 -12.10 -1.61
C PHE A 86 14.33 -11.72 -0.78
N SER A 87 14.35 -10.58 -0.09
CA SER A 87 13.20 -10.06 0.67
C SER A 87 12.04 -9.65 -0.23
N ARG A 88 12.32 -9.10 -1.42
CA ARG A 88 11.31 -8.64 -2.39
C ARG A 88 10.68 -9.80 -3.17
N LEU A 89 11.37 -10.92 -3.32
CA LEU A 89 10.91 -12.05 -4.12
C LEU A 89 9.56 -12.63 -3.67
N PRO A 90 9.31 -12.90 -2.37
CA PRO A 90 8.00 -13.37 -1.93
C PRO A 90 6.86 -12.39 -2.20
N LEU A 91 7.13 -11.07 -2.13
CA LEU A 91 6.14 -10.03 -2.42
C LEU A 91 5.80 -9.99 -3.92
N LEU A 92 6.80 -10.15 -4.78
CA LEU A 92 6.59 -10.28 -6.23
C LEU A 92 5.75 -11.53 -6.55
N LEU A 93 6.02 -12.66 -5.92
CA LEU A 93 5.22 -13.88 -6.08
C LEU A 93 3.78 -13.69 -5.60
N LEU A 94 3.58 -12.96 -4.49
CA LEU A 94 2.24 -12.57 -4.03
C LEU A 94 1.51 -11.71 -5.08
N ALA A 95 2.19 -10.75 -5.71
CA ALA A 95 1.61 -9.91 -6.76
C ALA A 95 1.19 -10.75 -7.99
N ILE A 96 2.01 -11.72 -8.41
CA ILE A 96 1.67 -12.67 -9.48
C ILE A 96 0.45 -13.51 -9.09
N GLY A 97 0.45 -14.06 -7.86
CA GLY A 97 -0.68 -14.82 -7.30
C GLY A 97 -1.97 -14.00 -7.24
N PHE A 98 -1.85 -12.71 -6.93
CA PHE A 98 -3.00 -11.79 -6.94
C PHE A 98 -3.56 -11.58 -8.36
N GLY A 99 -2.72 -11.41 -9.37
CA GLY A 99 -3.16 -11.36 -10.78
C GLY A 99 -3.92 -12.63 -11.19
N TRP A 100 -3.44 -13.80 -10.76
CA TRP A 100 -4.12 -15.08 -10.96
C TRP A 100 -5.47 -15.14 -10.25
N LEU A 101 -5.54 -14.70 -9.00
CA LEU A 101 -6.79 -14.61 -8.23
C LEU A 101 -7.81 -13.68 -8.91
N LEU A 102 -7.37 -12.51 -9.39
CA LEU A 102 -8.21 -11.57 -10.14
C LEU A 102 -8.79 -12.21 -11.39
N TYR A 103 -7.97 -12.93 -12.17
CA TYR A 103 -8.42 -13.65 -13.37
C TYR A 103 -9.47 -14.70 -13.04
N ILE A 104 -9.19 -15.61 -12.08
CA ILE A 104 -10.12 -16.69 -11.74
C ILE A 104 -11.43 -16.14 -11.19
N ALA A 105 -11.37 -15.18 -10.26
CA ALA A 105 -12.55 -14.57 -9.66
C ALA A 105 -13.41 -13.85 -10.73
N THR A 106 -12.77 -13.05 -11.57
CA THR A 106 -13.49 -12.34 -12.64
C THR A 106 -14.08 -13.31 -13.66
N ARG A 107 -13.32 -14.33 -14.07
CA ARG A 107 -13.83 -15.36 -14.99
C ARG A 107 -15.08 -16.07 -14.45
N ARG A 108 -15.05 -16.42 -13.17
CA ARG A 108 -16.16 -17.14 -12.50
C ARG A 108 -17.45 -16.32 -12.43
N HIS A 109 -17.33 -15.00 -12.16
CA HIS A 109 -18.48 -14.16 -11.86
C HIS A 109 -18.93 -13.25 -13.02
N PHE A 110 -18.03 -12.96 -13.96
CA PHE A 110 -18.22 -11.95 -15.01
C PHE A 110 -17.90 -12.48 -16.41
N GLY A 111 -17.30 -13.67 -16.52
CA GLY A 111 -16.98 -14.30 -17.80
C GLY A 111 -15.51 -14.14 -18.23
N THR A 112 -15.13 -14.87 -19.29
CA THR A 112 -13.72 -14.98 -19.71
C THR A 112 -13.17 -13.67 -20.31
N MET A 113 -13.94 -12.97 -21.16
CA MET A 113 -13.45 -11.74 -21.80
C MET A 113 -13.21 -10.60 -20.79
N PRO A 114 -14.12 -10.31 -19.84
CA PRO A 114 -13.80 -9.39 -18.74
C PRO A 114 -12.57 -9.82 -17.93
N ALA A 115 -12.40 -11.13 -17.68
CA ALA A 115 -11.26 -11.62 -16.91
C ALA A 115 -9.92 -11.41 -17.61
N LEU A 116 -9.86 -11.64 -18.92
CA LEU A 116 -8.67 -11.37 -19.73
C LEU A 116 -8.34 -9.86 -19.76
N LEU A 117 -9.36 -9.01 -19.90
CA LEU A 117 -9.17 -7.57 -19.87
C LEU A 117 -8.67 -7.09 -18.49
N VAL A 118 -9.25 -7.60 -17.39
CA VAL A 118 -8.81 -7.28 -16.02
C VAL A 118 -7.37 -7.73 -15.79
N LEU A 119 -7.02 -8.95 -16.22
CA LEU A 119 -5.65 -9.46 -16.12
C LEU A 119 -4.67 -8.57 -16.89
N PHE A 120 -5.02 -8.14 -18.10
CA PHE A 120 -4.23 -7.24 -18.91
C PHE A 120 -4.03 -5.88 -18.22
N LEU A 121 -5.12 -5.25 -17.76
CA LEU A 121 -5.08 -3.97 -17.06
C LEU A 121 -4.25 -4.05 -15.77
N TYR A 122 -4.34 -5.14 -15.02
CA TYR A 122 -3.56 -5.35 -13.81
C TYR A 122 -2.07 -5.57 -14.12
N SER A 123 -1.76 -6.53 -15.00
CA SER A 123 -0.38 -6.97 -15.26
C SER A 123 0.49 -5.88 -15.92
N LEU A 124 -0.13 -4.98 -16.68
CA LEU A 124 0.54 -3.87 -17.33
C LEU A 124 0.27 -2.51 -16.64
N SER A 125 -0.38 -2.50 -15.48
CA SER A 125 -0.58 -1.25 -14.74
C SER A 125 0.76 -0.72 -14.21
N PRO A 126 1.22 0.48 -14.63
CA PRO A 126 2.45 1.06 -14.11
C PRO A 126 2.45 1.18 -12.58
N ASN A 127 1.31 1.52 -11.98
CA ASN A 127 1.17 1.61 -10.53
C ASN A 127 1.35 0.26 -9.84
N PHE A 128 0.70 -0.83 -10.34
CA PHE A 128 0.90 -2.15 -9.76
C PHE A 128 2.31 -2.68 -10.02
N LEU A 129 2.90 -2.43 -11.20
CA LEU A 129 4.29 -2.79 -11.49
C LEU A 129 5.28 -2.07 -10.57
N ALA A 130 5.06 -0.76 -10.30
CA ALA A 130 5.88 0.02 -9.37
C ALA A 130 5.92 -0.62 -7.97
N HIS A 131 4.75 -1.02 -7.45
CA HIS A 131 4.62 -1.48 -6.07
C HIS A 131 4.69 -3.00 -5.89
N SER A 132 4.79 -3.78 -6.98
CA SER A 132 4.71 -5.25 -6.94
C SER A 132 5.87 -5.93 -6.23
N HIS A 133 7.01 -5.28 -6.13
CA HIS A 133 8.23 -5.85 -5.57
C HIS A 133 8.73 -5.15 -4.31
N PHE A 134 8.27 -3.95 -3.99
CA PHE A 134 8.69 -3.28 -2.77
C PHE A 134 8.05 -3.92 -1.53
N ILE A 135 8.81 -3.96 -0.44
CA ILE A 135 8.38 -4.54 0.83
C ILE A 135 7.51 -3.53 1.56
N THR A 136 6.28 -3.39 1.08
CA THR A 136 5.24 -2.54 1.66
C THR A 136 3.96 -3.33 1.87
N THR A 137 3.06 -2.77 2.65
CA THR A 137 1.76 -3.41 2.90
C THR A 137 0.74 -3.17 1.77
N ASP A 138 1.04 -2.32 0.79
CA ASP A 138 0.05 -1.79 -0.16
C ASP A 138 -0.42 -2.83 -1.17
N MET A 139 0.50 -3.59 -1.74
CA MET A 139 0.17 -4.68 -2.66
C MET A 139 -0.58 -5.80 -1.96
N GLY A 140 -0.11 -6.15 -0.74
CA GLY A 140 -0.77 -7.16 0.06
C GLY A 140 -2.18 -6.78 0.47
N ILE A 141 -2.42 -5.52 0.89
CA ILE A 141 -3.77 -5.11 1.28
C ILE A 141 -4.73 -5.07 0.09
N ALA A 142 -4.26 -4.73 -1.12
CA ALA A 142 -5.07 -4.85 -2.34
C ALA A 142 -5.50 -6.30 -2.56
N ALA A 143 -4.57 -7.25 -2.43
CA ALA A 143 -4.84 -8.68 -2.61
C ALA A 143 -5.78 -9.24 -1.54
N PHE A 144 -5.50 -8.98 -0.26
CA PHE A 144 -6.25 -9.59 0.83
C PHE A 144 -7.57 -8.88 1.13
N MET A 145 -7.72 -7.57 0.88
CA MET A 145 -9.05 -6.94 0.90
C MET A 145 -9.91 -7.44 -0.26
N PHE A 146 -9.34 -7.60 -1.45
CA PHE A 146 -10.06 -8.22 -2.56
C PHE A 146 -10.52 -9.64 -2.21
N LEU A 147 -9.64 -10.47 -1.64
CA LEU A 147 -9.99 -11.81 -1.18
C LEU A 147 -11.09 -11.78 -0.12
N ALA A 148 -11.01 -10.89 0.86
CA ALA A 148 -12.02 -10.71 1.89
C ALA A 148 -13.38 -10.31 1.30
N LEU A 149 -13.41 -9.33 0.39
CA LEU A 149 -14.63 -8.89 -0.30
C LEU A 149 -15.22 -9.99 -1.19
N LEU A 150 -14.38 -10.75 -1.89
CA LEU A 150 -14.80 -11.86 -2.73
C LEU A 150 -15.45 -12.98 -1.90
N THR A 151 -14.74 -13.45 -0.86
CA THR A 151 -15.21 -14.53 0.01
C THR A 151 -16.44 -14.13 0.82
N PHE A 152 -16.49 -12.89 1.26
CA PHE A 152 -17.69 -12.30 1.88
C PHE A 152 -18.87 -12.21 0.91
N GLY A 153 -18.64 -11.78 -0.34
CA GLY A 153 -19.67 -11.76 -1.38
C GLY A 153 -20.22 -13.16 -1.68
N GLU A 154 -19.38 -14.20 -1.69
CA GLU A 154 -19.82 -15.60 -1.81
C GLU A 154 -20.65 -16.05 -0.62
N PHE A 155 -20.26 -15.65 0.61
CA PHE A 155 -21.05 -15.91 1.81
C PHE A 155 -22.44 -15.25 1.74
N THR A 156 -22.53 -14.02 1.28
CA THR A 156 -23.83 -13.33 1.13
C THR A 156 -24.73 -13.97 0.07
N LYS A 157 -24.13 -14.53 -0.99
CA LYS A 157 -24.85 -15.21 -2.08
C LYS A 157 -25.34 -16.61 -1.68
N THR A 158 -24.47 -17.37 -1.00
CA THR A 158 -24.72 -18.74 -0.57
C THR A 158 -24.37 -18.93 0.90
N PRO A 159 -25.22 -18.42 1.82
CA PRO A 159 -24.92 -18.42 3.25
C PRO A 159 -24.97 -19.84 3.83
N ASN A 160 -23.79 -20.40 4.10
CA ASN A 160 -23.60 -21.68 4.77
C ASN A 160 -22.32 -21.63 5.62
N LYS A 161 -22.09 -22.66 6.46
CA LYS A 161 -20.94 -22.71 7.39
C LYS A 161 -19.59 -22.66 6.66
N LYS A 162 -19.46 -23.34 5.51
CA LYS A 162 -18.22 -23.36 4.72
C LYS A 162 -17.88 -21.96 4.19
N THR A 163 -18.84 -21.28 3.57
CA THR A 163 -18.61 -19.92 3.04
C THR A 163 -18.39 -18.91 4.15
N LEU A 164 -19.01 -19.10 5.33
CA LEU A 164 -18.74 -18.28 6.51
C LEU A 164 -17.29 -18.42 6.99
N VAL A 165 -16.80 -19.68 7.15
CA VAL A 165 -15.41 -19.92 7.57
C VAL A 165 -14.42 -19.34 6.55
N ILE A 166 -14.65 -19.52 5.26
CA ILE A 166 -13.78 -18.97 4.21
C ILE A 166 -13.77 -17.42 4.26
N ALA A 167 -14.93 -16.78 4.47
CA ALA A 167 -15.01 -15.32 4.63
C ALA A 167 -14.29 -14.85 5.91
N THR A 168 -14.38 -15.62 7.00
CA THR A 168 -13.65 -15.36 8.25
C THR A 168 -12.14 -15.37 8.04
N ILE A 169 -11.63 -16.38 7.33
CA ILE A 169 -10.19 -16.47 6.99
C ILE A 169 -9.78 -15.32 6.07
N GLY A 170 -10.59 -14.98 5.06
CA GLY A 170 -10.32 -13.84 4.17
C GLY A 170 -10.21 -12.52 4.94
N LEU A 171 -11.10 -12.28 5.90
CA LEU A 171 -11.05 -11.10 6.76
C LEU A 171 -9.81 -11.11 7.69
N ALA A 172 -9.47 -12.27 8.28
CA ALA A 172 -8.30 -12.41 9.13
C ALA A 172 -6.99 -12.10 8.37
N LEU A 173 -6.84 -12.60 7.14
CA LEU A 173 -5.69 -12.31 6.29
C LEU A 173 -5.57 -10.82 5.96
N ALA A 174 -6.69 -10.14 5.72
CA ALA A 174 -6.68 -8.68 5.55
C ALA A 174 -6.23 -7.96 6.83
N HIS A 175 -6.69 -8.39 8.02
CA HIS A 175 -6.26 -7.84 9.30
C HIS A 175 -4.77 -8.08 9.60
N LEU A 176 -4.20 -9.18 9.14
CA LEU A 176 -2.78 -9.50 9.27
C LEU A 176 -1.90 -8.74 8.27
N THR A 177 -2.50 -8.02 7.31
CA THR A 177 -1.76 -7.31 6.25
C THR A 177 -1.62 -5.81 6.51
N LYS A 178 -2.72 -5.12 6.84
CA LYS A 178 -2.71 -3.66 7.09
C LYS A 178 -3.90 -3.28 7.97
N PHE A 179 -3.68 -2.41 8.96
CA PHE A 179 -4.74 -2.00 9.90
C PHE A 179 -5.92 -1.27 9.24
N SER A 180 -5.75 -0.68 8.06
CA SER A 180 -6.89 -0.13 7.29
C SER A 180 -7.96 -1.17 6.95
N SER A 181 -7.66 -2.47 7.05
CA SER A 181 -8.65 -3.56 6.92
C SER A 181 -9.75 -3.53 7.97
N VAL A 182 -9.55 -2.84 9.10
CA VAL A 182 -10.60 -2.60 10.12
C VAL A 182 -11.84 -1.92 9.50
N LEU A 183 -11.66 -1.16 8.41
CA LEU A 183 -12.76 -0.56 7.65
C LEU A 183 -13.72 -1.60 7.04
N LEU A 184 -13.27 -2.84 6.83
CA LEU A 184 -14.15 -3.93 6.38
C LEU A 184 -15.19 -4.32 7.44
N VAL A 185 -14.90 -4.10 8.73
CA VAL A 185 -15.79 -4.47 9.83
C VAL A 185 -17.15 -3.77 9.71
N PRO A 186 -17.27 -2.42 9.80
CA PRO A 186 -18.55 -1.75 9.64
C PRO A 186 -19.14 -1.94 8.24
N PHE A 187 -18.29 -2.03 7.20
CA PHE A 187 -18.76 -2.23 5.84
C PHE A 187 -19.46 -3.59 5.68
N PHE A 188 -18.93 -4.68 6.21
CA PHE A 188 -19.56 -6.00 6.14
C PHE A 188 -20.89 -6.03 6.92
N GLY A 189 -20.95 -5.39 8.09
CA GLY A 189 -22.20 -5.23 8.83
C GLY A 189 -23.30 -4.53 8.02
N LEU A 190 -22.94 -3.43 7.34
CA LEU A 190 -23.85 -2.70 6.46
C LEU A 190 -24.36 -3.57 5.30
N ILE A 191 -23.49 -4.26 4.60
CA ILE A 191 -23.87 -5.13 3.47
C ILE A 191 -24.77 -6.28 3.93
N LEU A 192 -24.44 -6.93 5.06
CA LEU A 192 -25.27 -8.01 5.61
C LEU A 192 -26.68 -7.51 5.96
N LEU A 193 -26.80 -6.30 6.52
CA LEU A 193 -28.09 -5.70 6.81
C LEU A 193 -28.91 -5.46 5.52
N ILE A 194 -28.29 -4.87 4.49
CA ILE A 194 -28.92 -4.63 3.18
C ILE A 194 -29.41 -5.95 2.59
N VAL A 195 -28.54 -6.97 2.52
CA VAL A 195 -28.88 -8.28 1.93
C VAL A 195 -29.91 -9.03 2.78
N ALA A 196 -29.89 -8.86 4.11
CA ALA A 196 -30.91 -9.44 4.99
C ALA A 196 -32.30 -8.87 4.70
N ILE A 197 -32.40 -7.54 4.53
CA ILE A 197 -33.65 -6.84 4.25
C ILE A 197 -34.15 -7.15 2.83
N ALA A 198 -33.22 -7.22 1.86
CA ALA A 198 -33.56 -7.45 0.45
C ALA A 198 -34.08 -8.86 0.14
N GLY A 199 -33.70 -9.86 0.93
CA GLY A 199 -33.99 -11.25 0.64
C GLY A 199 -35.35 -11.70 1.15
N ASN A 200 -35.96 -12.64 0.39
CA ASN A 200 -37.27 -13.22 0.68
C ASN A 200 -37.24 -14.73 1.01
N LYS A 201 -36.07 -15.38 0.94
CA LYS A 201 -35.89 -16.81 1.28
C LYS A 201 -35.30 -16.98 2.67
N LYS A 202 -35.72 -18.04 3.39
CA LYS A 202 -35.14 -18.39 4.70
C LYS A 202 -33.66 -18.77 4.55
N ILE A 203 -32.87 -18.43 5.58
CA ILE A 203 -31.49 -18.85 5.75
C ILE A 203 -31.46 -19.84 6.92
N LEU A 204 -30.77 -20.97 6.75
CA LEU A 204 -30.72 -22.05 7.75
C LEU A 204 -29.30 -22.23 8.33
N LEU A 205 -28.49 -21.16 8.35
CA LEU A 205 -27.09 -21.21 8.80
C LEU A 205 -26.97 -21.69 10.25
N PHE A 206 -27.83 -21.20 11.15
CA PHE A 206 -27.89 -21.53 12.57
C PHE A 206 -29.31 -21.98 12.99
N SER A 207 -29.92 -22.85 12.22
CA SER A 207 -31.31 -23.31 12.46
C SER A 207 -31.51 -24.05 13.79
N GLY A 208 -30.43 -24.60 14.39
CA GLY A 208 -30.47 -25.26 15.69
C GLY A 208 -30.59 -24.33 16.90
N LEU A 209 -30.40 -23.02 16.72
CA LEU A 209 -30.48 -22.07 17.85
C LEU A 209 -31.93 -21.89 18.34
N PRO A 210 -32.21 -21.97 19.67
CA PRO A 210 -33.56 -21.91 20.22
C PRO A 210 -34.34 -20.65 19.84
N LYS A 211 -33.69 -19.49 19.79
CA LYS A 211 -34.30 -18.21 19.40
C LYS A 211 -34.79 -18.18 17.94
N PHE A 212 -34.11 -18.91 17.04
CA PHE A 212 -34.48 -18.98 15.64
C PHE A 212 -35.87 -19.54 15.41
N LYS A 213 -36.26 -20.59 16.15
CA LYS A 213 -37.57 -21.25 16.03
C LYS A 213 -38.75 -20.35 16.40
N LYS A 214 -38.53 -19.30 17.20
CA LYS A 214 -39.58 -18.36 17.66
C LYS A 214 -39.84 -17.19 16.71
N ILE A 215 -38.93 -16.93 15.73
CA ILE A 215 -39.05 -15.81 14.82
C ILE A 215 -39.95 -16.19 13.63
N LYS A 216 -41.15 -15.60 13.54
CA LYS A 216 -42.13 -15.88 12.45
C LYS A 216 -41.79 -15.14 11.16
N SER A 217 -41.30 -13.90 11.20
CA SER A 217 -40.97 -13.08 10.04
C SER A 217 -39.70 -13.54 9.35
N ILE A 218 -39.76 -13.78 8.04
CA ILE A 218 -38.60 -14.16 7.22
C ILE A 218 -37.49 -13.09 7.29
N ARG A 219 -37.87 -11.80 7.25
CA ARG A 219 -36.92 -10.69 7.32
C ARG A 219 -36.13 -10.71 8.64
N TRP A 220 -36.82 -10.84 9.77
CA TRP A 220 -36.17 -10.91 11.09
C TRP A 220 -35.35 -12.19 11.28
N GLN A 221 -35.80 -13.31 10.70
CA GLN A 221 -34.97 -14.54 10.66
C GLN A 221 -33.65 -14.31 9.92
N ARG A 222 -33.69 -13.64 8.77
CA ARG A 222 -32.49 -13.33 7.98
C ARG A 222 -31.55 -12.39 8.75
N ILE A 223 -32.08 -11.30 9.32
CA ILE A 223 -31.29 -10.37 10.14
C ILE A 223 -30.60 -11.13 11.29
N TYR A 224 -31.33 -11.97 12.01
CA TYR A 224 -30.77 -12.77 13.09
C TYR A 224 -29.64 -13.72 12.60
N GLN A 225 -29.88 -14.45 11.53
CA GLN A 225 -28.90 -15.40 10.97
C GLN A 225 -27.61 -14.69 10.51
N TYR A 226 -27.76 -13.56 9.84
CA TYR A 226 -26.60 -12.78 9.41
C TYR A 226 -25.89 -12.08 10.58
N ALA A 227 -26.62 -11.60 11.60
CA ALA A 227 -26.01 -11.03 12.78
C ALA A 227 -25.16 -12.03 13.56
N VAL A 228 -25.67 -13.27 13.72
CA VAL A 228 -24.88 -14.37 14.33
C VAL A 228 -23.69 -14.73 13.44
N GLY A 229 -23.86 -14.82 12.12
CA GLY A 229 -22.78 -15.06 11.18
C GLY A 229 -21.72 -13.96 11.21
N TYR A 230 -22.15 -12.71 11.31
CA TYR A 230 -21.25 -11.56 11.46
C TYR A 230 -20.44 -11.63 12.75
N LEU A 231 -21.09 -11.90 13.86
CA LEU A 231 -20.40 -12.07 15.16
C LEU A 231 -19.36 -13.22 15.09
N PHE A 232 -19.76 -14.36 14.49
CA PHE A 232 -18.84 -15.46 14.27
C PHE A 232 -17.64 -15.05 13.42
N MET A 233 -17.87 -14.28 12.34
CA MET A 233 -16.80 -13.80 11.46
C MET A 233 -15.86 -12.84 12.20
N MET A 234 -16.39 -11.91 12.99
CA MET A 234 -15.58 -10.97 13.78
C MET A 234 -14.73 -11.69 14.83
N VAL A 235 -15.36 -12.51 15.66
CA VAL A 235 -14.65 -13.27 16.71
C VAL A 235 -13.65 -14.24 16.07
N GLY A 236 -14.06 -14.98 15.04
CA GLY A 236 -13.21 -15.94 14.36
C GLY A 236 -11.99 -15.30 13.69
N SER A 237 -12.16 -14.14 13.06
CA SER A 237 -11.02 -13.41 12.46
C SER A 237 -10.05 -12.90 13.51
N LEU A 238 -10.55 -12.38 14.64
CA LEU A 238 -9.70 -11.95 15.76
C LEU A 238 -8.98 -13.12 16.42
N LEU A 239 -9.59 -14.31 16.51
CA LEU A 239 -8.93 -15.52 17.00
C LEU A 239 -7.77 -15.95 16.09
N VAL A 240 -7.94 -15.86 14.77
CA VAL A 240 -6.83 -16.13 13.82
C VAL A 240 -5.72 -15.10 13.98
N VAL A 241 -6.06 -13.81 14.10
CA VAL A 241 -5.09 -12.73 14.34
C VAL A 241 -4.35 -12.99 15.66
N TRP A 242 -5.07 -13.25 16.75
CA TRP A 242 -4.50 -13.55 18.06
C TRP A 242 -3.53 -14.74 18.00
N PHE A 243 -3.91 -15.81 17.31
CA PHE A 243 -3.07 -17.00 17.15
C PHE A 243 -1.76 -16.68 16.43
N VAL A 244 -1.80 -15.88 15.37
CA VAL A 244 -0.58 -15.44 14.66
C VAL A 244 0.29 -14.58 15.55
N TYR A 245 -0.31 -13.60 16.25
CA TYR A 245 0.44 -12.71 17.13
C TYR A 245 1.08 -13.41 18.36
N ILE A 246 0.59 -14.59 18.78
CA ILE A 246 1.27 -15.40 19.82
C ILE A 246 2.71 -15.69 19.42
N PHE A 247 2.94 -16.10 18.17
CA PHE A 247 4.30 -16.38 17.68
C PHE A 247 5.18 -15.14 17.66
N HIS A 248 4.62 -13.99 17.31
CA HIS A 248 5.35 -12.74 17.20
C HIS A 248 5.67 -12.08 18.54
N THR A 249 4.86 -12.32 19.55
CA THR A 249 5.07 -11.76 20.89
C THR A 249 5.73 -12.75 21.86
N PHE A 250 6.12 -13.92 21.39
CA PHE A 250 6.63 -14.99 22.26
C PHE A 250 7.88 -14.57 23.04
N ASN A 251 8.83 -13.92 22.40
CA ASN A 251 10.05 -13.39 23.01
C ASN A 251 10.01 -11.86 23.22
N PHE A 252 8.87 -11.20 22.93
CA PHE A 252 8.74 -9.77 23.11
C PHE A 252 8.51 -9.44 24.58
N PRO A 253 9.44 -8.76 25.29
CA PRO A 253 9.32 -8.48 26.71
C PRO A 253 8.10 -7.58 27.00
N ALA A 254 7.34 -7.93 28.05
CA ALA A 254 6.12 -7.18 28.41
C ALA A 254 6.42 -5.73 28.85
N ASP A 255 7.53 -5.49 29.50
CA ASP A 255 8.00 -4.14 29.89
C ASP A 255 8.29 -3.26 28.66
N LYS A 256 8.93 -3.82 27.63
CA LYS A 256 9.16 -3.14 26.35
C LYS A 256 7.86 -2.85 25.61
N GLN A 257 6.89 -3.75 25.67
CA GLN A 257 5.57 -3.48 25.10
C GLN A 257 4.84 -2.37 25.84
N ILE A 258 4.90 -2.35 27.18
CA ILE A 258 4.30 -1.30 28.00
C ILE A 258 4.96 0.06 27.71
N GLU A 259 6.29 0.09 27.56
CA GLU A 259 7.03 1.29 27.16
C GLU A 259 6.58 1.78 25.78
N LEU A 260 6.44 0.87 24.80
CA LEU A 260 5.93 1.16 23.47
C LEU A 260 4.50 1.72 23.48
N ILE A 261 3.59 1.14 24.26
CA ILE A 261 2.21 1.65 24.42
C ILE A 261 2.23 3.05 25.01
N THR A 262 3.06 3.28 26.03
CA THR A 262 3.13 4.53 26.76
C THR A 262 3.64 5.69 25.89
N THR A 263 4.63 5.41 25.05
CA THR A 263 5.22 6.40 24.14
C THR A 263 4.37 6.65 22.89
N SER A 264 3.69 5.61 22.39
CA SER A 264 2.91 5.70 21.14
C SER A 264 1.52 6.32 21.32
N LEU A 265 0.94 6.28 22.52
CA LEU A 265 -0.41 6.76 22.80
C LEU A 265 -0.38 7.95 23.76
N PRO A 266 -0.40 9.19 23.25
CA PRO A 266 -0.33 10.38 24.09
C PRO A 266 -1.60 10.58 24.94
N ALA A 267 -1.42 10.99 26.20
CA ALA A 267 -2.50 11.43 27.06
C ALA A 267 -2.95 12.88 26.66
N PRO A 268 -4.17 13.36 27.04
CA PRO A 268 -5.18 12.66 27.84
C PRO A 268 -6.22 11.86 27.02
N ILE A 269 -6.33 12.10 25.71
CA ILE A 269 -7.46 11.58 24.88
C ILE A 269 -7.47 10.04 24.80
N LEU A 270 -6.31 9.42 24.82
CA LEU A 270 -6.13 7.98 24.69
C LEU A 270 -5.80 7.26 26.00
N GLU A 271 -6.01 7.91 27.16
CA GLU A 271 -5.64 7.35 28.46
C GLU A 271 -6.39 6.05 28.79
N ILE A 272 -7.71 5.99 28.52
CA ILE A 272 -8.49 4.78 28.76
C ILE A 272 -8.03 3.62 27.87
N PRO A 273 -7.96 3.76 26.53
CA PRO A 273 -7.38 2.71 25.68
C PRO A 273 -5.97 2.30 26.10
N LYS A 274 -5.11 3.26 26.42
CA LYS A 274 -3.73 3.01 26.85
C LYS A 274 -3.68 2.13 28.10
N ASN A 275 -4.46 2.46 29.15
CA ASN A 275 -4.50 1.69 30.39
C ASN A 275 -5.04 0.27 30.19
N ILE A 276 -6.04 0.10 29.29
CA ILE A 276 -6.53 -1.23 28.91
C ILE A 276 -5.41 -2.04 28.23
N LEU A 277 -4.67 -1.45 27.28
CA LEU A 277 -3.60 -2.13 26.57
C LEU A 277 -2.46 -2.52 27.52
N ILE A 278 -2.07 -1.63 28.45
CA ILE A 278 -1.06 -1.92 29.49
C ILE A 278 -1.52 -3.12 30.34
N ALA A 279 -2.76 -3.14 30.79
CA ALA A 279 -3.29 -4.25 31.58
C ALA A 279 -3.29 -5.58 30.80
N LEU A 280 -3.62 -5.56 29.51
CA LEU A 280 -3.57 -6.73 28.64
C LEU A 280 -2.13 -7.22 28.37
N SER A 281 -1.14 -6.33 28.36
CA SER A 281 0.27 -6.66 28.11
C SER A 281 0.93 -7.42 29.26
N GLY A 282 0.38 -7.34 30.46
CA GLY A 282 0.91 -8.05 31.64
C GLY A 282 0.65 -9.56 31.66
N ASN A 283 -0.09 -10.11 30.69
CA ASN A 283 -0.41 -11.53 30.63
C ASN A 283 -0.06 -12.10 29.24
N PRO A 284 0.73 -13.18 29.13
CA PRO A 284 1.15 -13.75 27.84
C PRO A 284 0.00 -14.19 26.92
N ILE A 285 -1.19 -14.50 27.46
CA ILE A 285 -2.36 -14.87 26.65
C ILE A 285 -3.00 -13.65 26.00
N THR A 286 -3.01 -12.51 26.69
CA THR A 286 -3.64 -11.27 26.20
C THR A 286 -2.66 -10.31 25.53
N GLN A 287 -1.37 -10.44 25.79
CA GLN A 287 -0.29 -9.67 25.17
C GLN A 287 -0.36 -9.60 23.63
N PRO A 288 -0.62 -10.74 22.92
CA PRO A 288 -0.77 -10.72 21.46
C PRO A 288 -1.92 -9.80 20.98
N LEU A 289 -3.04 -9.83 21.71
CA LEU A 289 -4.18 -8.98 21.39
C LEU A 289 -3.89 -7.50 21.69
N ALA A 290 -3.19 -7.22 22.80
CA ALA A 290 -2.74 -5.87 23.13
C ALA A 290 -1.85 -5.29 22.00
N GLN A 291 -0.93 -6.10 21.45
CA GLN A 291 -0.06 -5.68 20.34
C GLN A 291 -0.84 -5.36 19.06
N TYR A 292 -1.80 -6.20 18.69
CA TYR A 292 -2.66 -5.93 17.52
C TYR A 292 -3.47 -4.65 17.72
N LEU A 293 -4.11 -4.48 18.89
CA LEU A 293 -4.93 -3.30 19.19
C LEU A 293 -4.10 -2.02 19.32
N LEU A 294 -2.86 -2.11 19.81
CA LEU A 294 -1.91 -0.98 19.80
C LEU A 294 -1.69 -0.50 18.37
N GLY A 295 -1.36 -1.40 17.43
CA GLY A 295 -1.16 -1.03 16.04
C GLY A 295 -2.39 -0.38 15.40
N VAL A 296 -3.59 -0.88 15.71
CA VAL A 296 -4.85 -0.23 15.31
C VAL A 296 -4.94 1.19 15.86
N ALA A 297 -4.67 1.40 17.15
CA ALA A 297 -4.72 2.71 17.80
C ALA A 297 -3.68 3.68 17.20
N MET A 298 -2.45 3.20 16.93
CA MET A 298 -1.39 3.99 16.29
C MET A 298 -1.78 4.50 14.91
N VAL A 299 -2.48 3.68 14.11
CA VAL A 299 -2.96 4.11 12.78
C VAL A 299 -4.05 5.16 12.91
N PHE A 300 -4.96 5.04 13.87
CA PHE A 300 -5.97 6.09 14.10
C PHE A 300 -5.35 7.41 14.54
N THR A 301 -4.35 7.39 15.43
CA THR A 301 -3.60 8.59 15.82
C THR A 301 -2.86 9.22 14.65
N ARG A 302 -2.22 8.40 13.81
CA ARG A 302 -1.53 8.89 12.61
C ARG A 302 -2.49 9.53 11.60
N VAL A 303 -3.65 8.93 11.38
CA VAL A 303 -4.69 9.50 10.49
C VAL A 303 -5.21 10.83 11.05
N ALA A 304 -5.37 10.95 12.37
CA ALA A 304 -5.80 12.20 13.00
C ALA A 304 -4.72 13.30 12.90
N GLY A 305 -3.45 12.94 13.07
CA GLY A 305 -2.32 13.88 13.01
C GLY A 305 -1.95 14.35 11.60
N GLY A 306 -2.31 13.60 10.55
CA GLY A 306 -1.96 13.91 9.16
C GLY A 306 -0.49 13.64 8.81
N ASN A 307 -0.05 14.14 7.68
CA ASN A 307 1.34 14.11 7.22
C ASN A 307 1.65 15.31 6.32
N THR A 308 2.91 15.71 6.29
CA THR A 308 3.38 16.73 5.33
C THR A 308 3.21 16.20 3.91
N THR A 309 2.50 16.95 3.07
CA THR A 309 2.19 16.56 1.69
C THR A 309 2.41 17.75 0.76
N PHE A 310 3.16 17.52 -0.33
CA PHE A 310 3.22 18.42 -1.48
C PHE A 310 2.14 18.05 -2.49
N PHE A 311 1.38 19.02 -2.94
CA PHE A 311 0.36 18.85 -3.96
C PHE A 311 0.14 20.12 -4.76
N LEU A 312 0.33 20.08 -6.08
CA LEU A 312 0.10 21.21 -7.02
C LEU A 312 0.84 22.51 -6.64
N GLY A 313 2.07 22.40 -6.14
CA GLY A 313 2.89 23.54 -5.74
C GLY A 313 2.70 24.01 -4.31
N GLU A 314 1.81 23.39 -3.55
CA GLU A 314 1.56 23.72 -2.15
C GLU A 314 2.00 22.58 -1.21
N VAL A 315 2.53 22.93 -0.05
CA VAL A 315 2.88 21.98 1.01
C VAL A 315 2.05 22.27 2.24
N THR A 316 1.47 21.23 2.84
CA THR A 316 0.73 21.35 4.10
C THR A 316 0.87 20.07 4.92
N ASN A 317 0.64 20.16 6.22
CA ASN A 317 0.44 19.01 7.11
C ASN A 317 -1.05 18.61 7.26
N GLN A 318 -1.94 19.36 6.59
CA GLN A 318 -3.36 19.03 6.48
C GLN A 318 -3.61 18.32 5.14
N SER A 319 -4.75 17.63 5.02
CA SER A 319 -5.09 16.94 3.79
C SER A 319 -5.62 17.87 2.71
N PHE A 320 -5.33 17.52 1.46
CA PHE A 320 -6.01 18.08 0.28
C PHE A 320 -7.15 17.14 -0.13
N LYS A 321 -8.39 17.63 -0.14
CA LYS A 321 -9.57 16.83 -0.54
C LYS A 321 -9.49 16.32 -1.99
N TRP A 322 -8.85 17.07 -2.87
CA TRP A 322 -8.69 16.73 -4.27
C TRP A 322 -7.48 15.84 -4.56
N TYR A 323 -6.66 15.54 -3.57
CA TYR A 323 -5.44 14.75 -3.75
C TYR A 323 -5.71 13.39 -4.42
N PHE A 324 -6.59 12.57 -3.84
CA PHE A 324 -6.87 11.25 -4.38
C PHE A 324 -7.63 11.26 -5.71
N PRO A 325 -8.67 12.11 -5.92
CA PRO A 325 -9.30 12.25 -7.22
C PRO A 325 -8.32 12.64 -8.34
N ILE A 326 -7.45 13.63 -8.09
CA ILE A 326 -6.46 14.07 -9.06
C ILE A 326 -5.33 13.05 -9.22
N SER A 327 -4.84 12.45 -8.13
CA SER A 327 -3.86 11.36 -8.20
C SER A 327 -4.39 10.18 -9.02
N TYR A 328 -5.64 9.77 -8.82
CA TYR A 328 -6.28 8.74 -9.64
C TYR A 328 -6.33 9.14 -11.13
N LEU A 329 -6.74 10.38 -11.42
CA LEU A 329 -6.84 10.88 -12.79
C LEU A 329 -5.47 10.92 -13.49
N LEU A 330 -4.42 11.38 -12.81
CA LEU A 330 -3.10 11.62 -13.41
C LEU A 330 -2.20 10.36 -13.41
N LYS A 331 -2.37 9.46 -12.45
CA LYS A 331 -1.57 8.21 -12.35
C LYS A 331 -2.23 7.00 -13.00
N THR A 332 -3.49 7.11 -13.43
CA THR A 332 -4.16 6.01 -14.13
C THR A 332 -3.96 6.16 -15.65
N PRO A 333 -3.56 5.10 -16.38
CA PRO A 333 -3.47 5.16 -17.85
C PRO A 333 -4.81 5.57 -18.48
N LEU A 334 -4.76 6.50 -19.44
CA LEU A 334 -5.95 7.08 -20.06
C LEU A 334 -6.92 6.06 -20.67
N PRO A 335 -6.47 4.93 -21.27
CA PRO A 335 -7.39 3.89 -21.71
C PRO A 335 -8.24 3.30 -20.59
N THR A 336 -7.72 3.17 -19.35
CA THR A 336 -8.52 2.74 -18.20
C THR A 336 -9.58 3.78 -17.83
N ILE A 337 -9.20 5.06 -17.81
CA ILE A 337 -10.13 6.17 -17.54
C ILE A 337 -11.25 6.16 -18.59
N PHE A 338 -10.91 5.98 -19.86
CA PHE A 338 -11.90 5.83 -20.92
C PHE A 338 -12.88 4.67 -20.67
N LEU A 339 -12.39 3.48 -20.29
CA LEU A 339 -13.24 2.34 -19.97
C LEU A 339 -14.16 2.62 -18.78
N VAL A 340 -13.67 3.32 -17.75
CA VAL A 340 -14.45 3.74 -16.59
C VAL A 340 -15.55 4.72 -17.01
N ILE A 341 -15.20 5.78 -17.75
CA ILE A 341 -16.17 6.77 -18.26
C ILE A 341 -17.23 6.08 -19.15
N LEU A 342 -16.81 5.24 -20.08
CA LEU A 342 -17.72 4.47 -20.93
C LEU A 342 -18.72 3.66 -20.09
N SER A 343 -18.23 2.96 -19.08
CA SER A 343 -19.07 2.15 -18.18
C SER A 343 -20.07 2.99 -17.40
N LEU A 344 -19.66 4.17 -16.92
CA LEU A 344 -20.55 5.11 -16.24
C LEU A 344 -21.62 5.69 -17.17
N VAL A 345 -21.26 6.08 -18.39
CA VAL A 345 -22.19 6.60 -19.40
C VAL A 345 -23.25 5.54 -19.73
N ILE A 346 -22.83 4.30 -19.96
CA ILE A 346 -23.76 3.19 -20.23
C ILE A 346 -24.69 2.96 -19.06
N TRP A 347 -24.14 2.91 -17.84
CA TRP A 347 -24.95 2.72 -16.64
C TRP A 347 -25.97 3.87 -16.46
N PHE A 348 -25.57 5.12 -16.67
CA PHE A 348 -26.46 6.27 -16.58
C PHE A 348 -27.60 6.18 -17.62
N LYS A 349 -27.26 5.85 -18.88
CA LYS A 349 -28.24 5.62 -19.93
C LYS A 349 -29.27 4.55 -19.57
N ASP A 350 -28.81 3.44 -18.96
CA ASP A 350 -29.70 2.38 -18.48
C ASP A 350 -30.63 2.88 -17.36
N GLN A 351 -30.15 3.75 -16.45
CA GLN A 351 -30.98 4.32 -15.37
C GLN A 351 -32.04 5.32 -15.92
N ILE A 352 -31.68 6.17 -16.85
CA ILE A 352 -32.61 7.13 -17.50
C ILE A 352 -33.72 6.35 -18.21
N ARG A 353 -33.37 5.30 -18.97
CA ARG A 353 -34.34 4.44 -19.65
C ARG A 353 -35.36 3.80 -18.72
N LEU A 354 -34.95 3.53 -17.49
CA LEU A 354 -35.79 2.94 -16.45
C LEU A 354 -36.63 3.98 -15.68
N ARG A 355 -36.60 5.27 -16.06
CA ARG A 355 -37.40 6.40 -15.54
C ARG A 355 -37.36 6.58 -14.03
N PHE A 356 -36.34 6.14 -13.33
CA PHE A 356 -36.16 6.25 -11.87
C PHE A 356 -37.37 5.78 -11.01
N LYS A 357 -38.31 5.02 -11.59
CA LYS A 357 -39.45 4.49 -10.84
C LYS A 357 -39.02 3.35 -9.91
N ASN A 358 -39.58 3.33 -8.71
CA ASN A 358 -39.36 2.29 -7.69
C ASN A 358 -37.86 2.02 -7.39
N ILE A 359 -37.07 3.09 -7.25
CA ILE A 359 -35.61 3.00 -7.02
C ILE A 359 -35.29 2.07 -5.85
N TRP A 360 -36.02 2.17 -4.75
CA TRP A 360 -35.81 1.37 -3.56
C TRP A 360 -36.05 -0.13 -3.79
N GLU A 361 -37.16 -0.49 -4.42
CA GLU A 361 -37.47 -1.89 -4.75
C GLU A 361 -36.45 -2.48 -5.73
N ARG A 362 -36.03 -1.67 -6.70
CA ARG A 362 -35.00 -2.08 -7.66
C ARG A 362 -33.65 -2.26 -6.99
N PHE A 363 -33.28 -1.38 -6.08
CA PHE A 363 -32.07 -1.49 -5.28
C PHE A 363 -32.10 -2.77 -4.43
N LEU A 364 -33.17 -3.06 -3.72
CA LEU A 364 -33.33 -4.28 -2.93
C LEU A 364 -33.28 -5.53 -3.82
N ASN A 365 -33.97 -5.52 -4.95
CA ASN A 365 -33.95 -6.64 -5.90
C ASN A 365 -32.55 -6.87 -6.51
N TYR A 366 -31.84 -5.79 -6.85
CA TYR A 366 -30.46 -5.87 -7.33
C TYR A 366 -29.52 -6.40 -6.24
N SER A 367 -29.66 -5.91 -5.01
CA SER A 367 -28.85 -6.34 -3.85
C SER A 367 -29.01 -7.85 -3.57
N TYR A 368 -30.23 -8.36 -3.74
CA TYR A 368 -30.51 -9.79 -3.56
C TYR A 368 -29.96 -10.65 -4.70
N LYS A 369 -30.10 -10.18 -5.96
CA LYS A 369 -29.67 -10.94 -7.16
C LYS A 369 -28.16 -10.88 -7.41
N HIS A 370 -27.53 -9.77 -7.08
CA HIS A 370 -26.13 -9.47 -7.40
C HIS A 370 -25.32 -8.98 -6.18
N PRO A 371 -25.32 -9.72 -5.05
CA PRO A 371 -24.71 -9.23 -3.82
C PRO A 371 -23.21 -8.95 -3.96
N LEU A 372 -22.46 -9.74 -4.73
CA LEU A 372 -21.03 -9.51 -4.98
C LEU A 372 -20.76 -8.21 -5.75
N LYS A 373 -21.53 -7.97 -6.84
CA LYS A 373 -21.41 -6.71 -7.62
C LYS A 373 -21.73 -5.49 -6.74
N LEU A 374 -22.77 -5.60 -5.91
CA LEU A 374 -23.14 -4.55 -4.94
C LEU A 374 -22.02 -4.30 -3.94
N THR A 375 -21.45 -5.37 -3.35
CA THR A 375 -20.33 -5.27 -2.41
C THR A 375 -19.16 -4.53 -3.03
N PHE A 376 -18.75 -4.86 -4.26
CA PHE A 376 -17.67 -4.18 -4.96
C PHE A 376 -17.98 -2.70 -5.20
N LEU A 377 -19.18 -2.42 -5.73
CA LEU A 377 -19.59 -1.04 -6.03
C LEU A 377 -19.63 -0.17 -4.76
N LEU A 378 -20.28 -0.65 -3.71
CA LEU A 378 -20.41 0.11 -2.47
C LEU A 378 -19.05 0.25 -1.75
N PHE A 379 -18.15 -0.73 -1.85
CA PHE A 379 -16.82 -0.62 -1.28
C PHE A 379 -15.97 0.45 -1.96
N ILE A 380 -16.06 0.59 -3.30
CA ILE A 380 -15.38 1.65 -4.03
C ILE A 380 -15.78 3.04 -3.47
N PHE A 381 -17.07 3.29 -3.29
CA PHE A 381 -17.55 4.57 -2.75
C PHE A 381 -17.22 4.74 -1.27
N TYR A 382 -17.38 3.69 -0.47
CA TYR A 382 -17.11 3.72 0.95
C TYR A 382 -15.64 3.98 1.24
N TYR A 383 -14.76 3.16 0.67
CA TYR A 383 -13.31 3.28 0.89
C TYR A 383 -12.75 4.54 0.24
N GLY A 384 -13.18 4.85 -0.99
CA GLY A 384 -12.79 6.08 -1.69
C GLY A 384 -13.24 7.34 -0.94
N GLY A 385 -14.46 7.35 -0.40
CA GLY A 385 -14.98 8.45 0.42
C GLY A 385 -14.18 8.66 1.71
N ILE A 386 -13.82 7.58 2.41
CA ILE A 386 -12.96 7.65 3.60
C ILE A 386 -11.56 8.16 3.23
N SER A 387 -10.98 7.67 2.13
CA SER A 387 -9.66 8.13 1.68
C SER A 387 -9.65 9.63 1.38
N ILE A 388 -10.69 10.15 0.70
CA ILE A 388 -10.83 11.59 0.38
C ILE A 388 -11.03 12.44 1.64
N SER A 389 -11.73 11.90 2.64
CA SER A 389 -12.05 12.60 3.89
C SER A 389 -10.92 12.55 4.92
N GLY A 390 -10.00 11.59 4.78
CA GLY A 390 -8.91 11.37 5.72
C GLY A 390 -7.75 12.37 5.56
N ASN A 391 -6.92 12.49 6.60
CA ASN A 391 -5.79 13.43 6.63
C ASN A 391 -4.46 12.84 6.12
N LEU A 392 -4.45 11.62 5.57
CA LEU A 392 -3.25 10.99 5.02
C LEU A 392 -3.24 11.03 3.49
N ASN A 393 -2.42 11.90 2.91
CA ASN A 393 -2.21 12.00 1.47
C ASN A 393 -0.82 11.45 1.10
N LEU A 394 -0.67 10.12 1.10
CA LEU A 394 0.61 9.40 0.90
C LEU A 394 0.69 8.64 -0.45
N GLY A 395 0.03 9.14 -1.49
CA GLY A 395 0.13 8.57 -2.84
C GLY A 395 -1.04 7.68 -3.25
N ILE A 396 -1.07 7.35 -4.56
CA ILE A 396 -2.08 6.51 -5.21
C ILE A 396 -2.19 5.12 -4.56
N ARG A 397 -1.12 4.64 -3.92
CA ARG A 397 -1.05 3.33 -3.23
C ARG A 397 -2.17 3.14 -2.21
N HIS A 398 -2.67 4.21 -1.60
CA HIS A 398 -3.80 4.15 -0.69
C HIS A 398 -5.13 3.79 -1.36
N LEU A 399 -5.24 3.94 -2.69
CA LEU A 399 -6.42 3.52 -3.46
C LEU A 399 -6.31 2.09 -4.00
N PHE A 400 -5.20 1.38 -3.79
CA PHE A 400 -5.00 0.01 -4.30
C PHE A 400 -6.12 -0.97 -3.93
N PRO A 401 -6.75 -0.91 -2.74
CA PRO A 401 -7.88 -1.79 -2.42
C PRO A 401 -9.07 -1.66 -3.36
N ILE A 402 -9.28 -0.51 -4.00
CA ILE A 402 -10.42 -0.27 -4.88
C ILE A 402 -10.08 -0.37 -6.38
N LEU A 403 -8.82 -0.22 -6.78
CA LEU A 403 -8.43 -0.25 -8.21
C LEU A 403 -8.82 -1.56 -8.91
N PRO A 404 -8.58 -2.76 -8.35
CA PRO A 404 -9.00 -4.02 -8.98
C PRO A 404 -10.51 -4.13 -9.15
N LEU A 405 -11.28 -3.59 -8.20
CA LEU A 405 -12.74 -3.58 -8.28
C LEU A 405 -13.23 -2.67 -9.42
N ILE A 406 -12.60 -1.50 -9.57
CA ILE A 406 -12.85 -0.57 -10.68
C ILE A 406 -12.55 -1.29 -12.01
N TYR A 407 -11.41 -1.98 -12.13
CA TYR A 407 -11.05 -2.74 -13.34
C TYR A 407 -12.11 -3.79 -13.67
N ILE A 408 -12.57 -4.56 -12.68
CA ILE A 408 -13.58 -5.62 -12.88
C ILE A 408 -14.91 -5.03 -13.36
N LEU A 409 -15.40 -3.98 -12.69
CA LEU A 409 -16.69 -3.39 -13.05
C LEU A 409 -16.64 -2.69 -14.41
N ALA A 410 -15.57 -1.94 -14.68
CA ALA A 410 -15.35 -1.25 -15.94
C ALA A 410 -15.19 -2.24 -17.10
N ALA A 411 -14.34 -3.26 -16.96
CA ALA A 411 -14.15 -4.30 -17.97
C ALA A 411 -15.44 -5.05 -18.26
N SER A 412 -16.18 -5.44 -17.22
CA SER A 412 -17.42 -6.19 -17.39
C SER A 412 -18.45 -5.40 -18.18
N LYS A 413 -18.67 -4.13 -17.82
CA LYS A 413 -19.66 -3.28 -18.48
C LYS A 413 -19.25 -2.90 -19.90
N SER A 414 -17.96 -2.64 -20.13
CA SER A 414 -17.43 -2.33 -21.46
C SER A 414 -17.55 -3.54 -22.40
N ILE A 415 -17.23 -4.74 -21.95
CA ILE A 415 -17.37 -5.98 -22.76
C ILE A 415 -18.84 -6.26 -23.07
N GLU A 416 -19.76 -6.10 -22.10
CA GLU A 416 -21.21 -6.20 -22.36
C GLU A 416 -21.65 -5.24 -23.48
N PHE A 417 -21.16 -4.00 -23.45
CA PHE A 417 -21.46 -2.99 -24.47
C PHE A 417 -20.90 -3.39 -25.85
N PHE A 418 -19.63 -3.74 -25.94
CA PHE A 418 -19.02 -4.13 -27.22
C PHE A 418 -19.67 -5.40 -27.79
N ALA A 419 -20.08 -6.35 -26.95
CA ALA A 419 -20.80 -7.55 -27.37
C ALA A 419 -22.24 -7.26 -27.86
N SER A 420 -22.81 -6.10 -27.52
CA SER A 420 -24.17 -5.71 -27.95
C SER A 420 -24.27 -5.33 -29.43
N PHE A 421 -23.16 -5.05 -30.11
CA PHE A 421 -23.15 -4.77 -31.54
C PHE A 421 -23.52 -6.01 -32.36
N LYS A 422 -24.62 -5.94 -33.12
CA LYS A 422 -25.17 -7.10 -33.86
C LYS A 422 -24.60 -7.22 -35.27
N ASN A 423 -24.35 -6.08 -35.95
CA ASN A 423 -23.87 -6.05 -37.34
C ASN A 423 -22.33 -6.21 -37.40
N ASN A 424 -21.84 -6.72 -38.55
CA ASN A 424 -20.41 -6.97 -38.74
C ASN A 424 -19.57 -5.68 -38.67
N ALA A 425 -20.09 -4.54 -39.14
CA ALA A 425 -19.39 -3.26 -39.07
C ALA A 425 -19.19 -2.81 -37.62
N GLY A 426 -20.22 -2.89 -36.78
CA GLY A 426 -20.12 -2.58 -35.35
C GLY A 426 -19.17 -3.49 -34.60
N LYS A 427 -19.17 -4.81 -34.89
CA LYS A 427 -18.23 -5.77 -34.31
C LYS A 427 -16.79 -5.45 -34.71
N LYS A 428 -16.53 -5.14 -35.97
CA LYS A 428 -15.19 -4.70 -36.44
C LYS A 428 -14.75 -3.42 -35.75
N LEU A 429 -15.64 -2.42 -35.67
CA LEU A 429 -15.33 -1.15 -34.98
C LEU A 429 -15.00 -1.41 -33.50
N ALA A 430 -15.79 -2.23 -32.78
CA ALA A 430 -15.53 -2.59 -31.40
C ALA A 430 -14.17 -3.28 -31.23
N ALA A 431 -13.84 -4.22 -32.13
CA ALA A 431 -12.54 -4.90 -32.10
C ALA A 431 -11.38 -3.91 -32.32
N VAL A 432 -11.49 -3.02 -33.31
CA VAL A 432 -10.47 -1.98 -33.55
C VAL A 432 -10.30 -1.07 -32.33
N LEU A 433 -11.40 -0.57 -31.76
CA LEU A 433 -11.35 0.30 -30.58
C LEU A 433 -10.67 -0.40 -29.38
N VAL A 434 -11.05 -1.63 -29.10
CA VAL A 434 -10.42 -2.41 -28.02
C VAL A 434 -8.93 -2.62 -28.31
N THR A 435 -8.54 -2.99 -29.52
CA THR A 435 -7.14 -3.18 -29.90
C THR A 435 -6.34 -1.89 -29.73
N VAL A 436 -6.86 -0.75 -30.19
CA VAL A 436 -6.21 0.56 -30.05
C VAL A 436 -6.03 0.93 -28.56
N LEU A 437 -7.07 0.73 -27.73
CA LEU A 437 -6.99 1.01 -26.29
C LEU A 437 -5.94 0.13 -25.58
N LEU A 438 -5.90 -1.17 -25.92
CA LEU A 438 -4.92 -2.08 -25.35
C LEU A 438 -3.50 -1.77 -25.83
N ALA A 439 -3.32 -1.46 -27.12
CA ALA A 439 -2.02 -1.03 -27.66
C ALA A 439 -1.54 0.27 -27.01
N TRP A 440 -2.40 1.27 -26.88
CA TRP A 440 -2.09 2.52 -26.18
C TRP A 440 -1.68 2.27 -24.72
N TYR A 441 -2.47 1.45 -23.99
CA TYR A 441 -2.15 1.09 -22.62
C TYR A 441 -0.77 0.42 -22.51
N GLY A 442 -0.52 -0.60 -23.36
CA GLY A 442 0.76 -1.31 -23.37
C GLY A 442 1.94 -0.41 -23.72
N PHE A 443 1.77 0.46 -24.72
CA PHE A 443 2.79 1.44 -25.11
C PHE A 443 3.13 2.40 -23.97
N GLY A 444 2.13 2.97 -23.28
CA GLY A 444 2.34 3.84 -22.11
C GLY A 444 3.10 3.12 -20.98
N THR A 445 2.82 1.85 -20.75
CA THR A 445 3.53 1.05 -19.75
C THR A 445 4.99 0.78 -20.15
N VAL A 446 5.23 0.39 -21.40
CA VAL A 446 6.59 0.13 -21.91
C VAL A 446 7.43 1.40 -21.88
N ASN A 447 6.84 2.53 -22.28
CA ASN A 447 7.53 3.82 -22.29
C ASN A 447 7.88 4.34 -20.88
N ALA A 448 7.12 3.94 -19.87
CA ALA A 448 7.40 4.28 -18.47
C ALA A 448 8.54 3.47 -17.85
N TYR A 449 8.98 2.37 -18.48
CA TYR A 449 10.07 1.53 -17.98
C TYR A 449 11.41 2.30 -18.00
N PRO A 450 12.22 2.21 -16.94
CA PRO A 450 12.02 1.51 -15.66
C PRO A 450 11.36 2.36 -14.55
N ASN A 451 10.89 3.57 -14.85
CA ASN A 451 10.51 4.63 -13.90
C ASN A 451 9.04 4.55 -13.51
N TYR A 452 8.56 3.34 -13.13
CA TYR A 452 7.14 3.13 -12.82
C TYR A 452 6.62 3.90 -11.60
N VAL A 453 7.45 4.18 -10.59
CA VAL A 453 7.06 4.96 -9.41
C VAL A 453 6.64 6.37 -9.83
N SER A 454 7.40 7.01 -10.71
CA SER A 454 7.12 8.35 -11.21
C SER A 454 6.12 8.37 -12.39
N TYR A 455 5.54 7.21 -12.78
CA TYR A 455 4.57 7.18 -13.88
C TYR A 455 3.41 8.16 -13.65
N HIS A 456 3.16 8.98 -14.64
CA HIS A 456 1.94 9.77 -14.82
C HIS A 456 1.52 9.68 -16.29
N ASN A 457 0.25 9.91 -16.54
CA ASN A 457 -0.28 9.83 -17.89
C ASN A 457 0.00 11.11 -18.73
N GLU A 458 -0.44 11.09 -19.96
CA GLU A 458 -0.14 12.09 -20.96
C GLU A 458 -0.79 13.47 -20.67
N ILE A 459 -1.76 13.55 -19.74
CA ILE A 459 -2.43 14.83 -19.38
C ILE A 459 -1.40 15.86 -18.89
N ILE A 460 -0.38 15.42 -18.15
CA ILE A 460 0.68 16.30 -17.64
C ILE A 460 2.02 16.12 -18.36
N GLY A 461 2.02 15.41 -19.51
CA GLY A 461 3.24 15.13 -20.27
C GLY A 461 4.09 14.00 -19.67
N GLY A 462 3.49 13.10 -18.87
CA GLY A 462 4.18 11.93 -18.33
C GLY A 462 4.95 12.18 -17.04
N GLY A 463 5.82 11.20 -16.68
CA GLY A 463 6.55 11.20 -15.42
C GLY A 463 7.59 12.33 -15.25
N GLU A 464 8.09 12.91 -16.34
CA GLU A 464 9.08 13.99 -16.29
C GLU A 464 8.56 15.28 -15.63
N ASN A 465 7.24 15.50 -15.69
CA ASN A 465 6.58 16.66 -15.10
C ASN A 465 5.89 16.35 -13.77
N ALA A 466 5.93 15.10 -13.33
CA ALA A 466 5.23 14.62 -12.13
C ALA A 466 5.59 15.41 -10.87
N TYR A 467 6.84 15.84 -10.74
CA TYR A 467 7.36 16.60 -9.62
C TYR A 467 6.67 17.95 -9.37
N LEU A 468 6.01 18.50 -10.40
CA LEU A 468 5.21 19.73 -10.27
C LEU A 468 3.87 19.50 -9.55
N TYR A 469 3.43 18.25 -9.47
CA TYR A 469 2.12 17.86 -8.95
C TYR A 469 2.21 17.08 -7.65
N PHE A 470 3.22 16.21 -7.52
CA PHE A 470 3.36 15.28 -6.39
C PHE A 470 4.83 15.08 -6.02
N THR A 471 5.03 14.61 -4.79
CA THR A 471 6.30 14.07 -4.27
C THR A 471 6.06 12.72 -3.61
N ASP A 472 7.00 12.24 -2.79
CA ASP A 472 6.92 10.99 -2.06
C ASP A 472 6.57 9.81 -2.98
N SER A 473 5.95 8.79 -2.51
CA SER A 473 5.64 7.53 -3.20
C SER A 473 4.86 7.66 -4.53
N ASN A 474 4.46 8.85 -4.94
CA ASN A 474 3.95 9.11 -6.29
C ASN A 474 5.06 9.40 -7.32
N VAL A 475 6.26 9.84 -6.90
CA VAL A 475 7.35 10.26 -7.78
C VAL A 475 8.71 9.78 -7.27
N ASP A 476 9.01 10.03 -6.00
CA ASP A 476 10.30 9.88 -5.36
C ASP A 476 10.16 9.19 -4.01
N TRP A 477 10.49 7.92 -3.97
CA TRP A 477 10.45 7.10 -2.75
C TRP A 477 11.85 6.61 -2.35
N GLY A 478 12.88 7.10 -3.09
CA GLY A 478 14.28 6.74 -2.92
C GLY A 478 14.78 5.64 -3.88
N GLN A 479 13.96 5.19 -4.80
CA GLN A 479 14.25 4.08 -5.70
C GLN A 479 15.43 4.34 -6.65
N ASP A 480 15.79 5.62 -6.92
CA ASP A 480 16.68 5.97 -8.04
C ASP A 480 18.16 6.16 -7.65
N LEU A 481 18.56 5.94 -6.40
CA LEU A 481 19.97 6.07 -5.98
C LEU A 481 20.91 5.20 -6.81
N LYS A 482 20.57 3.95 -7.07
CA LYS A 482 21.40 3.05 -7.91
C LYS A 482 21.48 3.52 -9.36
N ARG A 483 20.44 4.19 -9.87
CA ARG A 483 20.48 4.83 -11.19
C ARG A 483 21.37 6.06 -11.21
N LEU A 484 21.38 6.84 -10.12
CA LEU A 484 22.30 7.96 -9.95
C LEU A 484 23.75 7.49 -9.97
N VAL A 485 24.08 6.41 -9.23
CA VAL A 485 25.44 5.83 -9.21
C VAL A 485 25.87 5.41 -10.61
N LYS A 486 25.04 4.63 -11.32
CA LYS A 486 25.34 4.21 -12.69
C LYS A 486 25.50 5.37 -13.67
N TRP A 487 24.66 6.41 -13.52
CA TRP A 487 24.79 7.60 -14.33
C TRP A 487 26.08 8.36 -14.01
N LEU A 488 26.44 8.49 -12.74
CA LEU A 488 27.67 9.16 -12.31
C LEU A 488 28.92 8.49 -12.91
N ASP A 489 28.93 7.17 -13.06
CA ASP A 489 30.02 6.43 -13.71
C ASP A 489 30.23 6.82 -15.18
N THR A 490 29.19 7.32 -15.83
CA THR A 490 29.28 7.83 -17.22
C THR A 490 29.70 9.31 -17.30
N GLN A 491 29.94 9.97 -16.17
CA GLN A 491 30.21 11.42 -16.08
C GLN A 491 31.61 11.67 -15.46
N PRO A 492 32.72 11.46 -16.22
CA PRO A 492 34.07 11.62 -15.67
C PRO A 492 34.41 13.05 -15.23
N GLN A 493 33.68 14.04 -15.76
CA GLN A 493 33.87 15.46 -15.41
C GLN A 493 33.32 15.84 -14.02
N ILE A 494 32.60 14.96 -13.36
CA ILE A 494 32.06 15.21 -12.02
C ILE A 494 33.05 14.64 -10.98
N ASP A 495 33.90 15.46 -10.42
CA ASP A 495 34.87 15.03 -9.42
C ASP A 495 34.23 14.82 -8.05
N LYS A 496 33.33 15.73 -7.64
CA LYS A 496 32.58 15.65 -6.39
C LYS A 496 31.11 16.00 -6.65
N LEU A 497 30.20 15.15 -6.17
CA LEU A 497 28.75 15.33 -6.22
C LEU A 497 28.23 15.53 -4.79
N LYS A 498 27.71 16.70 -4.51
CA LYS A 498 26.96 17.01 -3.27
C LYS A 498 25.57 16.41 -3.41
N LEU A 499 25.19 15.55 -2.49
CA LEU A 499 23.95 14.78 -2.60
C LEU A 499 23.06 14.95 -1.35
N ASP A 500 21.84 15.47 -1.55
CA ASP A 500 20.75 15.44 -0.59
C ASP A 500 19.68 14.45 -1.07
N TYR A 501 19.64 13.28 -0.43
CA TYR A 501 18.90 12.13 -0.89
C TYR A 501 17.78 11.72 0.05
N PHE A 502 16.55 11.68 -0.46
CA PHE A 502 15.38 11.10 0.20
C PHE A 502 15.21 9.64 -0.22
N GLY A 503 15.36 8.70 0.71
CA GLY A 503 15.16 7.28 0.40
C GLY A 503 15.68 6.35 1.48
N GLY A 504 15.55 5.05 1.23
CA GLY A 504 16.06 3.99 2.08
C GLY A 504 17.43 3.44 1.66
N GLY A 505 17.98 3.89 0.52
CA GLY A 505 19.33 3.53 0.10
C GLY A 505 20.40 4.31 0.88
N GLU A 506 21.53 3.70 1.22
CA GLU A 506 22.67 4.38 1.85
C GLU A 506 23.64 4.87 0.78
N PRO A 507 23.78 6.19 0.52
CA PRO A 507 24.70 6.70 -0.49
C PRO A 507 26.15 6.26 -0.26
N ARG A 508 26.61 6.20 0.99
CA ARG A 508 27.97 5.79 1.35
C ARG A 508 28.24 4.32 0.99
N TYR A 509 27.23 3.46 1.10
CA TYR A 509 27.34 2.05 0.70
C TYR A 509 27.65 1.89 -0.77
N TYR A 510 27.10 2.74 -1.63
CA TYR A 510 27.25 2.63 -3.08
C TYR A 510 28.41 3.46 -3.64
N LEU A 511 28.83 4.51 -2.96
CA LEU A 511 29.75 5.53 -3.48
C LEU A 511 31.09 5.61 -2.75
N CYS A 512 31.22 5.01 -1.56
CA CYS A 512 32.44 5.04 -0.75
C CYS A 512 33.03 3.66 -0.54
N SER A 513 34.31 3.57 -0.17
CA SER A 513 34.94 2.32 0.20
C SER A 513 34.62 1.92 1.64
N ARG A 514 34.54 0.62 1.93
CA ARG A 514 34.43 0.12 3.31
C ARG A 514 35.73 0.28 4.05
N LYS A 515 35.67 0.73 5.29
CA LYS A 515 36.81 0.69 6.21
C LYS A 515 37.03 -0.73 6.71
N VAL A 516 38.28 -1.12 6.79
CA VAL A 516 38.71 -2.43 7.30
C VAL A 516 39.48 -2.17 8.59
N THR A 517 39.13 -2.89 9.66
CA THR A 517 39.85 -2.85 10.94
C THR A 517 41.27 -3.40 10.81
N ASN A 518 42.13 -3.16 11.80
CA ASN A 518 43.52 -3.69 11.79
C ASN A 518 43.57 -5.22 11.70
N ASP A 519 42.51 -5.91 12.13
CA ASP A 519 42.39 -7.38 12.07
C ASP A 519 41.80 -7.89 10.75
N GLY A 520 41.59 -7.00 9.75
CA GLY A 520 41.07 -7.35 8.43
C GLY A 520 39.57 -7.52 8.31
N PHE A 521 38.80 -7.15 9.36
CA PHE A 521 37.33 -7.21 9.34
C PHE A 521 36.71 -5.88 8.91
N ILE A 522 35.52 -5.93 8.30
CA ILE A 522 34.74 -4.73 7.96
C ILE A 522 34.28 -4.04 9.25
N GLU A 523 34.52 -2.72 9.34
CA GLU A 523 34.02 -1.91 10.45
C GLU A 523 32.47 -1.89 10.44
N LYS A 524 31.86 -2.41 11.51
CA LYS A 524 30.40 -2.53 11.67
C LYS A 524 29.82 -1.28 12.33
N SER A 525 29.76 -0.20 11.56
CA SER A 525 29.16 1.05 12.07
C SER A 525 28.73 1.97 10.92
N SER A 526 27.94 2.98 11.24
CA SER A 526 27.60 4.06 10.30
C SER A 526 28.85 4.86 9.85
N THR A 527 29.93 4.85 10.63
CA THR A 527 31.22 5.47 10.30
C THR A 527 32.15 4.53 9.54
N GLY A 528 31.74 3.29 9.28
CA GLY A 528 32.52 2.25 8.60
C GLY A 528 32.74 2.47 7.09
N TYR A 529 32.62 3.71 6.60
CA TYR A 529 32.88 4.10 5.23
C TYR A 529 33.97 5.15 5.13
N ASN A 530 34.84 5.04 4.12
CA ASN A 530 35.79 6.08 3.75
C ASN A 530 35.33 6.74 2.44
N CYS A 531 34.95 8.02 2.53
CA CYS A 531 34.47 8.81 1.40
C CYS A 531 35.47 9.87 0.92
N ASP A 532 36.67 9.95 1.50
CA ASP A 532 37.64 11.02 1.21
C ASP A 532 38.02 11.08 -0.26
N GLU A 533 38.31 9.92 -0.85
CA GLU A 533 38.67 9.77 -2.27
C GLU A 533 37.45 9.49 -3.17
N SER A 534 36.24 9.42 -2.61
CA SER A 534 35.02 9.14 -3.38
C SER A 534 34.52 10.39 -4.11
N ARG A 535 33.67 10.15 -5.10
CA ARG A 535 32.94 11.23 -5.81
C ARG A 535 31.72 11.74 -5.02
N TYR A 536 31.47 11.24 -3.84
CA TYR A 536 30.35 11.58 -2.97
C TYR A 536 30.76 12.61 -1.92
N GLN A 537 29.86 13.57 -1.71
CA GLN A 537 29.88 14.48 -0.56
C GLN A 537 28.45 14.58 -0.01
N GLU A 538 28.30 14.28 1.28
CA GLU A 538 27.03 14.49 1.97
C GLU A 538 26.68 15.98 1.95
N PHE A 539 25.43 16.29 1.68
CA PHE A 539 24.92 17.65 1.58
C PHE A 539 23.49 17.69 2.07
N HIS A 540 23.11 18.73 2.76
CA HIS A 540 21.76 18.95 3.24
C HIS A 540 21.32 20.39 2.96
N VAL A 541 20.00 20.58 2.90
CA VAL A 541 19.41 21.92 2.67
C VAL A 541 19.93 22.98 3.65
N GLN A 542 20.25 22.58 4.90
CA GLN A 542 20.78 23.47 5.94
C GLN A 542 22.18 24.01 5.63
N ASP A 543 22.94 23.34 4.78
CA ASP A 543 24.29 23.81 4.37
C ASP A 543 24.21 25.06 3.48
N GLY A 544 23.01 25.44 3.02
CA GLY A 544 22.74 26.63 2.27
C GLY A 544 23.18 26.55 0.79
N PRO A 545 23.18 27.69 0.08
CA PRO A 545 23.62 27.74 -1.30
C PRO A 545 25.07 27.28 -1.47
N ALA A 546 25.29 26.38 -2.45
CA ALA A 546 26.59 25.79 -2.72
C ALA A 546 26.92 25.84 -4.21
N VAL A 547 28.22 25.81 -4.54
CA VAL A 547 28.74 25.76 -5.90
C VAL A 547 29.19 24.35 -6.27
N GLY A 548 29.28 24.06 -7.56
CA GLY A 548 29.70 22.75 -8.08
C GLY A 548 28.52 21.86 -8.48
N TRP A 549 28.76 20.56 -8.46
CA TRP A 549 27.75 19.54 -8.79
C TRP A 549 26.90 19.21 -7.57
N ILE A 550 25.58 19.34 -7.73
CA ILE A 550 24.61 19.16 -6.64
C ILE A 550 23.48 18.26 -7.16
N ALA A 551 23.19 17.20 -6.44
CA ALA A 551 22.04 16.33 -6.69
C ALA A 551 21.07 16.41 -5.51
N VAL A 552 19.79 16.61 -5.81
CA VAL A 552 18.74 16.73 -4.79
C VAL A 552 17.54 15.87 -5.17
N SER A 553 17.04 15.10 -4.23
CA SER A 553 15.78 14.39 -4.34
C SER A 553 14.61 15.35 -4.47
N VAL A 554 13.70 15.04 -5.39
CA VAL A 554 12.51 15.86 -5.67
C VAL A 554 11.68 16.12 -4.41
N THR A 555 11.58 15.14 -3.53
CA THR A 555 10.83 15.28 -2.27
C THR A 555 11.43 16.37 -1.39
N PHE A 556 12.76 16.43 -1.26
CA PHE A 556 13.42 17.50 -0.50
C PHE A 556 13.34 18.83 -1.23
N LEU A 557 13.58 18.84 -2.55
CA LEU A 557 13.51 20.05 -3.36
C LEU A 557 12.16 20.78 -3.23
N GLN A 558 11.05 20.02 -3.23
CA GLN A 558 9.70 20.59 -3.18
C GLN A 558 9.22 20.91 -1.77
N ASN A 559 9.65 20.16 -0.76
CA ASN A 559 9.19 20.35 0.60
C ASN A 559 10.04 21.36 1.40
N ALA A 560 11.24 21.73 0.92
CA ALA A 560 12.20 22.53 1.66
C ALA A 560 11.64 23.89 2.12
N GLU A 561 10.91 24.59 1.25
CA GLU A 561 10.31 25.90 1.58
C GLU A 561 9.33 25.81 2.78
N TRP A 562 8.56 24.73 2.87
CA TRP A 562 7.65 24.50 4.00
C TRP A 562 8.42 24.36 5.31
N TYR A 563 9.47 23.52 5.31
CA TYR A 563 10.30 23.31 6.51
C TYR A 563 11.11 24.55 6.88
N ALA A 564 11.58 25.31 5.87
CA ALA A 564 12.25 26.58 6.08
C ALA A 564 11.36 27.59 6.82
N ARG A 565 10.09 27.72 6.40
CA ARG A 565 9.11 28.58 7.08
C ARG A 565 8.80 28.14 8.50
N LEU A 566 8.70 26.81 8.75
CA LEU A 566 8.38 26.29 10.07
C LEU A 566 9.54 26.41 11.07
N HIS A 567 10.77 26.22 10.62
CA HIS A 567 11.93 26.05 11.47
C HIS A 567 12.98 27.17 11.32
N GLY A 568 12.74 28.16 10.44
CA GLY A 568 13.71 29.22 10.15
C GLY A 568 14.98 28.71 9.47
N GLN A 569 14.87 27.65 8.66
CA GLN A 569 16.00 26.99 8.00
C GLN A 569 16.20 27.51 6.56
N GLN A 570 17.29 27.07 5.92
CA GLN A 570 17.53 27.28 4.50
C GLN A 570 16.56 26.44 3.66
N ASP A 571 16.36 26.83 2.40
CA ASP A 571 15.58 26.11 1.41
C ASP A 571 16.35 25.94 0.09
N TYR A 572 15.68 25.41 -0.93
CA TYR A 572 16.22 25.23 -2.28
C TYR A 572 15.73 26.26 -3.30
N ASP A 573 15.26 27.45 -2.88
CA ASP A 573 14.80 28.50 -3.81
C ASP A 573 15.86 28.89 -4.83
N TRP A 574 17.13 28.84 -4.44
CA TRP A 574 18.27 29.11 -5.32
C TRP A 574 18.48 28.05 -6.43
N LEU A 575 17.87 26.86 -6.32
CA LEU A 575 17.83 25.80 -7.35
C LEU A 575 16.50 25.76 -8.12
N ARG A 576 15.41 26.21 -7.52
CA ARG A 576 14.04 26.06 -8.04
C ARG A 576 13.85 26.56 -9.48
N TYR A 577 14.49 27.66 -9.84
CA TYR A 577 14.40 28.27 -11.15
C TYR A 577 15.52 27.90 -12.12
N ARG A 578 16.42 26.99 -11.70
CA ARG A 578 17.51 26.51 -12.54
C ARG A 578 17.05 25.28 -13.31
N THR A 579 17.47 25.18 -14.57
CA THR A 579 17.28 23.94 -15.33
C THR A 579 18.26 22.89 -14.81
N PRO A 580 17.79 21.70 -14.39
CA PRO A 580 18.69 20.63 -14.01
C PRO A 580 19.53 20.16 -15.21
N TYR A 581 20.78 19.86 -14.96
CA TYR A 581 21.68 19.25 -15.94
C TYR A 581 21.21 17.84 -16.33
N ALA A 582 20.70 17.08 -15.36
CA ALA A 582 20.11 15.76 -15.57
C ALA A 582 18.96 15.50 -14.57
N LYS A 583 17.99 14.69 -15.00
CA LYS A 583 16.94 14.13 -14.15
C LYS A 583 17.12 12.60 -14.11
N ILE A 584 17.40 12.06 -12.96
CA ILE A 584 17.64 10.63 -12.77
C ILE A 584 16.35 9.97 -12.28
N GLY A 585 15.77 9.09 -13.08
CA GLY A 585 14.54 8.37 -12.75
C GLY A 585 13.31 9.28 -12.51
N ASN A 586 13.40 10.56 -12.84
CA ASN A 586 12.45 11.63 -12.51
C ASN A 586 12.38 11.98 -11.00
N SER A 587 13.21 11.40 -10.15
CA SER A 587 13.16 11.61 -8.69
C SER A 587 14.38 12.33 -8.13
N ILE A 588 15.55 12.31 -8.81
CA ILE A 588 16.76 13.02 -8.39
C ILE A 588 17.18 13.99 -9.49
N PHE A 589 17.30 15.27 -9.15
CA PHE A 589 17.71 16.32 -10.07
C PHE A 589 19.15 16.73 -9.80
N VAL A 590 19.96 16.73 -10.87
CA VAL A 590 21.37 17.12 -10.82
C VAL A 590 21.57 18.48 -11.42
N TYR A 591 22.25 19.36 -10.71
CA TYR A 591 22.53 20.74 -11.12
C TYR A 591 24.02 21.00 -11.17
N TRP A 592 24.44 21.88 -12.08
CA TRP A 592 25.75 22.55 -12.03
C TRP A 592 25.56 24.00 -11.62
N VAL A 593 26.13 24.37 -10.50
CA VAL A 593 26.02 25.72 -9.92
C VAL A 593 27.39 26.38 -9.92
N ARG A 594 27.46 27.53 -10.55
CA ARG A 594 28.68 28.36 -10.64
C ARG A 594 28.74 29.34 -9.49
#